data_544a5ee84c08b7fe2d4fe56f4515122d
#
_entry.id   544a5ee84c08b7fe2d4fe56f4515122d
#
_cell.length_a   1.000
_cell.length_b   1.000
_cell.length_c   1.000
_cell.angle_alpha   90.00
_cell.angle_beta   90.00
_cell.angle_gamma   90.00
#
_symmetry.space_group_name_H-M   'P 1'
#
loop_
_entity.id
_entity.type
_entity.pdbx_description
1 polymer ?
#
loop_
_entity_poly.entity_id
_entity_poly.type
_entity_poly.pdbx_seq_one_letter_code
_entity_poly.pdbx_strand_id
1 'polypeptide(L)'
;MIPHMKPSSGAHVGAKATVSHIMWQVILAIAPATAFGILCFGWPALNLFIITVSSAVFFEAFCLRLSGRIAKPVIMDGSALLTGWLLAMTLPPWAPWWIGVIGSGLAIILGKQVYGGLGQNLFNPAMLARVALLISFPIELTT
;
A
#
# COMPACT_ATOMS: atom_id res chain seq x y z
N MET A 1 -43.81 -10.06 17.01
CA MET A 1 -43.08 -9.67 15.79
C MET A 1 -41.72 -9.14 16.20
N ILE A 2 -40.68 -9.90 15.96
CA ILE A 2 -39.35 -9.50 16.32
C ILE A 2 -38.95 -8.39 15.32
N PRO A 3 -38.66 -7.17 15.77
CA PRO A 3 -38.17 -6.17 14.84
C PRO A 3 -36.92 -6.73 14.22
N HIS A 4 -36.87 -6.75 12.90
CA HIS A 4 -35.68 -7.10 12.19
C HIS A 4 -34.60 -6.11 12.60
N MET A 5 -33.88 -6.48 13.63
CA MET A 5 -32.67 -5.74 13.98
C MET A 5 -31.71 -5.92 12.81
N LYS A 6 -31.65 -4.92 11.97
CA LYS A 6 -30.59 -4.85 10.97
C LYS A 6 -29.27 -4.88 11.74
N PRO A 7 -28.46 -5.92 11.54
CA PRO A 7 -27.23 -6.04 12.32
C PRO A 7 -26.36 -4.82 12.06
N SER A 8 -26.18 -3.99 13.06
CA SER A 8 -25.19 -2.90 13.15
C SER A 8 -24.90 -2.17 11.82
N SER A 9 -25.94 -1.99 11.01
CA SER A 9 -25.79 -1.39 9.69
C SER A 9 -25.29 0.06 9.73
N GLY A 10 -25.48 0.74 10.85
CA GLY A 10 -25.02 2.11 11.00
C GLY A 10 -23.52 2.28 10.86
N ALA A 11 -22.74 1.32 11.37
CA ALA A 11 -21.30 1.35 11.23
C ALA A 11 -20.81 1.07 9.80
N HIS A 12 -21.61 0.36 9.00
CA HIS A 12 -21.24 -0.02 7.64
C HIS A 12 -21.69 0.98 6.58
N VAL A 13 -22.70 1.79 6.86
CA VAL A 13 -23.28 2.73 5.88
C VAL A 13 -22.26 3.78 5.45
N GLY A 14 -21.40 4.24 6.37
CA GLY A 14 -20.34 5.18 6.08
C GLY A 14 -18.98 4.52 5.83
N ALA A 15 -18.90 3.19 5.80
CA ALA A 15 -17.62 2.47 5.83
C ALA A 15 -16.69 2.82 4.68
N LYS A 16 -17.19 2.93 3.45
CA LYS A 16 -16.36 3.26 2.28
C LYS A 16 -15.77 4.65 2.37
N ALA A 17 -16.59 5.65 2.69
CA ALA A 17 -16.11 7.02 2.88
C ALA A 17 -15.17 7.12 4.08
N THR A 18 -15.48 6.40 5.16
CA THR A 18 -14.66 6.38 6.37
C THR A 18 -13.29 5.73 6.12
N VAL A 19 -13.25 4.63 5.37
CA VAL A 19 -11.99 3.94 5.03
C VAL A 19 -11.09 4.83 4.19
N SER A 20 -11.63 5.44 3.14
CA SER A 20 -10.87 6.37 2.31
C SER A 20 -10.34 7.55 3.14
N HIS A 21 -11.17 8.11 3.98
CA HIS A 21 -10.80 9.22 4.86
C HIS A 21 -9.68 8.81 5.82
N ILE A 22 -9.78 7.63 6.43
CA ILE A 22 -8.74 7.09 7.32
C ILE A 22 -7.43 6.89 6.56
N MET A 23 -7.48 6.34 5.35
CA MET A 23 -6.27 6.14 4.53
C MET A 23 -5.55 7.46 4.26
N TRP A 24 -6.28 8.49 3.88
CA TRP A 24 -5.71 9.81 3.65
C TRP A 24 -5.19 10.46 4.94
N GLN A 25 -5.87 10.27 6.06
CA GLN A 25 -5.39 10.76 7.36
C GLN A 25 -4.08 10.09 7.76
N VAL A 26 -3.95 8.78 7.53
CA VAL A 26 -2.70 8.05 7.82
C VAL A 26 -1.57 8.58 6.93
N ILE A 27 -1.83 8.79 5.65
CA ILE A 27 -0.84 9.36 4.73
C ILE A 27 -0.37 10.74 5.23
N LEU A 28 -1.30 11.59 5.62
CA LEU A 28 -0.95 12.91 6.16
C LEU A 28 -0.17 12.80 7.47
N ALA A 29 -0.51 11.82 8.31
CA ALA A 29 0.18 11.63 9.59
C ALA A 29 1.62 11.16 9.42
N ILE A 30 1.90 10.34 8.41
CA ILE A 30 3.26 9.84 8.16
C ILE A 30 4.08 10.76 7.25
N ALA A 31 3.45 11.75 6.61
CA ALA A 31 4.14 12.66 5.71
C ALA A 31 5.28 13.44 6.38
N PRO A 32 5.14 13.98 7.59
CA PRO A 32 6.26 14.66 8.27
C PRO A 32 7.45 13.74 8.53
N ALA A 33 7.20 12.50 8.97
CA ALA A 33 8.26 11.52 9.19
C ALA A 33 8.95 11.14 7.89
N THR A 34 8.20 11.02 6.80
CA THR A 34 8.73 10.74 5.47
C THR A 34 9.61 11.89 4.98
N ALA A 35 9.15 13.13 5.14
CA ALA A 35 9.91 14.32 4.78
C ALA A 35 11.23 14.37 5.55
N PHE A 36 11.20 14.11 6.85
CA PHE A 36 12.38 14.06 7.69
C PHE A 36 13.34 12.96 7.23
N GLY A 37 12.83 11.77 6.94
CA GLY A 37 13.65 10.67 6.42
C GLY A 37 14.34 11.01 5.10
N ILE A 38 13.62 11.63 4.18
CA ILE A 38 14.18 12.07 2.90
C ILE A 38 15.27 13.12 3.11
N LEU A 39 15.07 14.06 4.04
CA LEU A 39 16.09 15.05 4.36
C LEU A 39 17.33 14.41 4.98
N CYS A 40 17.17 13.38 5.81
CA CYS A 40 18.30 12.69 6.43
C CYS A 40 19.09 11.82 5.47
N PHE A 41 18.41 11.09 4.59
CA PHE A 41 19.04 10.12 3.68
C PHE A 41 19.30 10.68 2.28
N GLY A 42 18.67 11.79 1.93
CA GLY A 42 18.91 12.52 0.71
C GLY A 42 18.26 11.94 -0.53
N TRP A 43 18.89 12.17 -1.66
CA TRP A 43 18.35 11.84 -2.98
C TRP A 43 18.05 10.37 -3.20
N PRO A 44 18.88 9.39 -2.76
CA PRO A 44 18.56 7.98 -2.94
C PRO A 44 17.24 7.57 -2.30
N ALA A 45 16.94 8.09 -1.10
CA ALA A 45 15.69 7.81 -0.42
C ALA A 45 14.49 8.36 -1.19
N LEU A 46 14.61 9.55 -1.73
CA LEU A 46 13.54 10.16 -2.53
C LEU A 46 13.28 9.36 -3.80
N ASN A 47 14.32 8.97 -4.51
CA ASN A 47 14.17 8.16 -5.73
C ASN A 47 13.49 6.83 -5.44
N LEU A 48 13.93 6.12 -4.43
CA LEU A 48 13.36 4.84 -4.06
C LEU A 48 11.90 5.00 -3.64
N PHE A 49 11.60 6.05 -2.89
CA PHE A 49 10.23 6.37 -2.47
C PHE A 49 9.32 6.60 -3.68
N ILE A 50 9.72 7.44 -4.61
CA ILE A 50 8.93 7.75 -5.81
C ILE A 50 8.71 6.49 -6.64
N ILE A 51 9.76 5.71 -6.88
CA ILE A 51 9.66 4.48 -7.67
C ILE A 51 8.72 3.48 -7.01
N THR A 52 8.86 3.26 -5.72
CA THR A 52 8.05 2.29 -4.97
C THR A 52 6.57 2.68 -4.98
N VAL A 53 6.26 3.93 -4.68
CA VAL A 53 4.88 4.42 -4.64
C VAL A 53 4.25 4.39 -6.03
N SER A 54 4.97 4.88 -7.04
CA SER A 54 4.47 4.88 -8.42
C SER A 54 4.21 3.46 -8.92
N SER A 55 5.10 2.53 -8.62
CA SER A 55 4.96 1.13 -9.00
C SER A 55 3.75 0.49 -8.32
N ALA A 56 3.50 0.79 -7.05
CA ALA A 56 2.35 0.28 -6.32
C ALA A 56 1.04 0.72 -6.97
N VAL A 57 0.91 1.98 -7.29
CA VAL A 57 -0.28 2.52 -7.97
C VAL A 57 -0.42 1.90 -9.37
N PHE A 58 0.68 1.77 -10.09
CA PHE A 58 0.68 1.15 -11.41
C PHE A 58 0.20 -0.30 -11.37
N PHE A 59 0.73 -1.10 -10.45
CA PHE A 59 0.32 -2.50 -10.33
C PHE A 59 -1.15 -2.63 -9.92
N GLU A 60 -1.65 -1.75 -9.08
CA GLU A 60 -3.06 -1.76 -8.74
C GLU A 60 -3.94 -1.44 -9.95
N ALA A 61 -3.61 -0.41 -10.70
CA ALA A 61 -4.33 -0.05 -11.91
C ALA A 61 -4.30 -1.18 -12.94
N PHE A 62 -3.15 -1.82 -13.09
CA PHE A 62 -2.96 -2.94 -14.01
C PHE A 62 -3.83 -4.14 -13.62
N CYS A 63 -3.79 -4.52 -12.34
CA CYS A 63 -4.59 -5.64 -11.84
C CYS A 63 -6.10 -5.37 -11.97
N LEU A 64 -6.53 -4.16 -11.69
CA LEU A 64 -7.93 -3.78 -11.82
C LEU A 64 -8.40 -3.83 -13.27
N ARG A 65 -7.56 -3.39 -14.20
CA ARG A 65 -7.86 -3.51 -15.63
C ARG A 65 -8.00 -4.94 -16.08
N LEU A 66 -7.09 -5.80 -15.66
CA LEU A 66 -7.15 -7.24 -15.99
C LEU A 66 -8.40 -7.90 -15.40
N SER A 67 -8.84 -7.45 -14.24
CA SER A 67 -10.04 -7.98 -13.57
C SER A 67 -11.34 -7.40 -14.10
N GLY A 68 -11.28 -6.45 -15.03
CA GLY A 68 -12.47 -5.77 -15.56
C GLY A 68 -13.15 -4.82 -14.60
N ARG A 69 -12.49 -4.47 -13.49
CA ARG A 69 -13.03 -3.53 -12.51
C ARG A 69 -12.73 -2.09 -12.92
N ILE A 70 -13.58 -1.18 -12.44
CA ILE A 70 -13.33 0.25 -12.63
C ILE A 70 -12.16 0.65 -11.72
N ALA A 71 -11.05 1.05 -12.34
CA ALA A 71 -9.82 1.35 -11.62
C ALA A 71 -9.90 2.68 -10.84
N LYS A 72 -10.53 3.68 -11.41
CA LYS A 72 -10.50 5.06 -10.89
C LYS A 72 -10.97 5.19 -9.44
N PRO A 73 -12.17 4.72 -9.03
CA PRO A 73 -12.61 4.87 -7.64
C PRO A 73 -11.76 4.07 -6.66
N VAL A 74 -11.21 2.94 -7.07
CA VAL A 74 -10.38 2.10 -6.20
C VAL A 74 -9.01 2.74 -5.98
N ILE A 75 -8.42 3.32 -7.01
CA ILE A 75 -7.13 4.03 -6.91
C ILE A 75 -7.29 5.30 -6.07
N MET A 76 -8.41 5.99 -6.22
CA MET A 76 -8.69 7.25 -5.50
C MET A 76 -8.91 7.06 -4.01
N ASP A 77 -9.13 5.84 -3.51
CA ASP A 77 -9.28 5.61 -2.06
C ASP A 77 -7.96 5.70 -1.29
N GLY A 78 -6.84 5.77 -1.99
CA GLY A 78 -5.53 5.95 -1.38
C GLY A 78 -4.89 4.68 -0.84
N SER A 79 -5.52 3.52 -1.01
CA SER A 79 -5.00 2.27 -0.44
C SER A 79 -3.69 1.82 -1.08
N ALA A 80 -3.58 1.89 -2.41
CA ALA A 80 -2.35 1.55 -3.12
C ALA A 80 -1.24 2.55 -2.80
N LEU A 81 -1.58 3.82 -2.76
CA LEU A 81 -0.66 4.89 -2.40
C LEU A 81 -0.09 4.65 -1.00
N LEU A 82 -0.95 4.36 -0.03
CA LEU A 82 -0.53 4.08 1.35
C LEU A 82 0.32 2.82 1.43
N THR A 83 -0.05 1.76 0.75
CA THR A 83 0.72 0.51 0.71
C THR A 83 2.13 0.75 0.17
N GLY A 84 2.25 1.44 -0.95
CA GLY A 84 3.54 1.78 -1.53
C GLY A 84 4.36 2.70 -0.62
N TRP A 85 3.69 3.64 0.03
CA TRP A 85 4.32 4.57 0.97
C TRP A 85 4.91 3.83 2.18
N LEU A 86 4.11 2.98 2.82
CA LEU A 86 4.57 2.18 3.97
C LEU A 86 5.72 1.26 3.57
N LEU A 87 5.62 0.61 2.42
CA LEU A 87 6.69 -0.24 1.91
C LEU A 87 7.97 0.58 1.69
N ALA A 88 7.86 1.72 1.04
CA ALA A 88 9.01 2.59 0.77
C ALA A 88 9.72 3.02 2.06
N MET A 89 8.94 3.32 3.11
CA MET A 89 9.50 3.69 4.40
C MET A 89 10.22 2.55 5.11
N THR A 90 9.88 1.30 4.79
CA THR A 90 10.54 0.14 5.39
C THR A 90 11.78 -0.30 4.61
N LEU A 91 11.95 0.16 3.39
CA LEU A 91 13.11 -0.19 2.57
C LEU A 91 14.31 0.68 2.95
N PRO A 92 15.53 0.10 2.94
CA PRO A 92 16.73 0.90 3.17
C PRO A 92 16.94 1.89 2.01
N PRO A 93 17.40 3.12 2.28
CA PRO A 93 17.56 4.13 1.24
C PRO A 93 18.58 3.78 0.17
N TRP A 94 19.53 2.88 0.48
CA TRP A 94 20.54 2.42 -0.48
C TRP A 94 20.06 1.26 -1.36
N ALA A 95 18.85 0.74 -1.14
CA ALA A 95 18.33 -0.38 -1.92
C ALA A 95 18.22 -0.03 -3.41
N PRO A 96 18.51 -0.98 -4.33
CA PRO A 96 18.31 -0.73 -5.75
C PRO A 96 16.88 -0.40 -6.09
N TRP A 97 16.68 0.38 -7.14
CA TRP A 97 15.34 0.80 -7.57
C TRP A 97 14.41 -0.39 -7.88
N TRP A 98 14.98 -1.46 -8.43
CA TRP A 98 14.19 -2.65 -8.79
C TRP A 98 13.60 -3.38 -7.57
N ILE A 99 14.23 -3.24 -6.40
CA ILE A 99 13.68 -3.76 -5.14
C ILE A 99 12.35 -3.08 -4.83
N GLY A 100 12.26 -1.77 -5.04
CA GLY A 100 11.00 -1.04 -4.88
C GLY A 100 9.91 -1.52 -5.82
N VAL A 101 10.27 -1.78 -7.08
CA VAL A 101 9.32 -2.28 -8.09
C VAL A 101 8.84 -3.69 -7.74
N ILE A 102 9.75 -4.60 -7.45
CA ILE A 102 9.39 -5.98 -7.07
C ILE A 102 8.56 -5.99 -5.79
N GLY A 103 8.98 -5.23 -4.79
CA GLY A 103 8.24 -5.13 -3.53
C GLY A 103 6.83 -4.60 -3.71
N SER A 104 6.66 -3.57 -4.53
CA SER A 104 5.34 -3.03 -4.85
C SER A 104 4.47 -4.06 -5.55
N GLY A 105 5.03 -4.81 -6.49
CA GLY A 105 4.33 -5.90 -7.16
C GLY A 105 3.86 -6.97 -6.18
N LEU A 106 4.75 -7.41 -5.31
CA LEU A 106 4.41 -8.39 -4.28
C LEU A 106 3.32 -7.86 -3.33
N ALA A 107 3.46 -6.62 -2.89
CA ALA A 107 2.49 -6.02 -1.98
C ALA A 107 1.10 -5.93 -2.61
N ILE A 108 1.02 -5.43 -3.83
CA ILE A 108 -0.27 -5.20 -4.49
C ILE A 108 -0.84 -6.51 -5.03
N ILE A 109 -0.07 -7.29 -5.74
CA ILE A 109 -0.57 -8.48 -6.41
C ILE A 109 -0.86 -9.58 -5.39
N LEU A 110 0.14 -9.97 -4.60
CA LEU A 110 -0.01 -11.07 -3.65
C LEU A 110 -0.67 -10.65 -2.35
N GLY A 111 -0.33 -9.46 -1.84
CA GLY A 111 -0.83 -9.01 -0.55
C GLY A 111 -2.22 -8.42 -0.58
N LYS A 112 -2.69 -8.00 -1.73
CA LYS A 112 -3.97 -7.29 -1.85
C LYS A 112 -4.90 -7.89 -2.90
N GLN A 113 -4.49 -7.92 -4.16
CA GLN A 113 -5.38 -8.27 -5.26
C GLN A 113 -5.76 -9.75 -5.29
N VAL A 114 -4.86 -10.66 -4.92
CA VAL A 114 -5.15 -12.10 -4.86
C VAL A 114 -6.28 -12.41 -3.87
N TYR A 115 -6.37 -11.65 -2.78
CA TYR A 115 -7.43 -11.82 -1.78
C TYR A 115 -8.70 -11.02 -2.08
N GLY A 116 -8.78 -10.34 -3.21
CA GLY A 116 -9.97 -9.61 -3.63
C GLY A 116 -9.95 -8.11 -3.36
N GLY A 117 -8.83 -7.58 -2.89
CA GLY A 117 -8.64 -6.15 -2.68
C GLY A 117 -8.69 -5.72 -1.23
N LEU A 118 -8.95 -4.44 -1.01
CA LEU A 118 -8.93 -3.84 0.32
C LEU A 118 -9.96 -4.49 1.24
N GLY A 119 -9.52 -4.85 2.44
CA GLY A 119 -10.37 -5.49 3.45
C GLY A 119 -10.47 -7.00 3.34
N GLN A 120 -10.00 -7.60 2.25
CA GLN A 120 -10.02 -9.04 2.03
C GLN A 120 -8.66 -9.69 2.29
N ASN A 121 -7.62 -8.90 2.44
CA ASN A 121 -6.27 -9.40 2.69
C ASN A 121 -6.10 -9.85 4.14
N LEU A 122 -5.45 -11.00 4.33
CA LEU A 122 -5.16 -11.57 5.66
C LEU A 122 -4.02 -10.85 6.36
N PHE A 123 -3.10 -10.27 5.60
CA PHE A 123 -1.90 -9.61 6.11
C PHE A 123 -1.80 -8.20 5.59
N ASN A 124 -1.05 -7.36 6.31
CA ASN A 124 -0.68 -6.05 5.78
C ASN A 124 0.16 -6.24 4.51
N PRO A 125 -0.29 -5.73 3.34
CA PRO A 125 0.42 -5.96 2.08
C PRO A 125 1.86 -5.47 2.09
N ALA A 126 2.12 -4.32 2.70
CA ALA A 126 3.47 -3.76 2.77
C ALA A 126 4.40 -4.65 3.60
N MET A 127 3.91 -5.18 4.71
CA MET A 127 4.68 -6.07 5.57
C MET A 127 4.93 -7.42 4.91
N LEU A 128 3.94 -7.96 4.20
CA LEU A 128 4.08 -9.18 3.42
C LEU A 128 5.20 -9.02 2.39
N ALA A 129 5.18 -7.94 1.65
CA ALA A 129 6.20 -7.64 0.66
C ALA A 129 7.59 -7.47 1.30
N ARG A 130 7.65 -6.78 2.43
CA ARG A 130 8.89 -6.59 3.18
C ARG A 130 9.52 -7.92 3.59
N VAL A 131 8.72 -8.83 4.14
CA VAL A 131 9.18 -10.16 4.55
C VAL A 131 9.62 -10.98 3.32
N ALA A 132 8.85 -10.95 2.24
CA ALA A 132 9.19 -11.66 1.02
C ALA A 132 10.50 -11.16 0.42
N LEU A 133 10.70 -9.85 0.40
CA LEU A 133 11.96 -9.26 -0.07
C LEU A 133 13.13 -9.63 0.83
N LEU A 134 12.94 -9.63 2.13
CA LEU A 134 13.99 -9.97 3.09
C LEU A 134 14.45 -11.41 2.91
N ILE A 135 13.53 -12.32 2.64
CA ILE A 135 13.85 -13.73 2.39
C ILE A 135 14.54 -13.91 1.03
N SER A 136 14.03 -13.20 0.00
CA SER A 136 14.51 -13.37 -1.38
C SER A 136 15.81 -12.61 -1.65
N PHE A 137 15.96 -11.43 -1.07
CA PHE A 137 17.10 -10.54 -1.33
C PHE A 137 17.67 -9.99 -0.02
N PRO A 138 18.18 -10.87 0.86
CA PRO A 138 18.64 -10.43 2.19
C PRO A 138 19.81 -9.45 2.13
N ILE A 139 20.70 -9.60 1.15
CA ILE A 139 21.87 -8.73 1.01
C ILE A 139 21.44 -7.30 0.70
N GLU A 140 20.49 -7.15 -0.21
CA GLU A 140 20.02 -5.83 -0.65
C GLU A 140 19.30 -5.06 0.47
N LEU A 141 18.74 -5.78 1.44
CA LEU A 141 17.95 -5.18 2.51
C LEU A 141 18.70 -5.03 3.83
N THR A 142 19.82 -5.71 4.00
CA THR A 142 20.55 -5.72 5.28
C THR A 142 21.94 -5.10 5.21
N THR A 143 22.47 -4.88 4.05
CA THR A 143 23.71 -4.16 3.86
C THR A 143 23.45 -2.76 3.36
#